data_05f1ae979f69043f1816a5f6652bc1e6
#
_entry.id   05f1ae979f69043f1816a5f6652bc1e6
#
_cell.length_a   1.000
_cell.length_b   1.000
_cell.length_c   1.000
_cell.angle_alpha   90.00
_cell.angle_beta   90.00
_cell.angle_gamma   90.00
#
_symmetry.space_group_name_H-M   'P 1'
#
loop_
_entity.id
_entity.type
_entity.pdbx_description
1 polymer ?
#
loop_
_entity_poly.entity_id
_entity_poly.type
_entity_poly.pdbx_seq_one_letter_code
_entity_poly.pdbx_strand_id
1 'polypeptide(L)'
;MKKVLWILLAVFATAAVIFLPRLFSRKEPNFPVSSEPTSSVDFDSDAALSRLQMTVGDLSLRPQSAEMTIDGELYHLNNDDEISQISMDFAEFSPVFSVQPIAIEVSVRFDDEILFSGSAEDLRTFVPEHNGDYTLFLTAEFDSDALRATASYILTLAIDSVQEITVSSDTVLQGNLLTVTARNVSQPTVSTSLSFEPHFFFNGTAYVSFIPVGYKTKPDDYTVSVKSAELSREFTVHVEKYDFDVQHMYIDEEIADNTVGSDTANWELYSAMKEPKALCDDTYYPEGEFLWPVKGEITTEFGMIRYVNDQESSSRHSGIDIAADEGTPIVATNNGRVVLAQFLQMTGNTVVIEHGYGLKSIYYHMSELDCKVGDMVKKGDVIGKVGSTGFSTGPHLHFSMAVNTVWINPWQFIDESLRDDA
;
A
#
# COMPACT_ATOMS: atom_id res chain seq x y z
N MET A 1 -41.70 14.62 -24.48
CA MET A 1 -41.41 13.94 -23.20
C MET A 1 -40.00 14.23 -22.65
N LYS A 2 -39.47 15.45 -22.82
CA LYS A 2 -38.14 15.87 -22.31
C LYS A 2 -38.17 17.10 -21.39
N LYS A 3 -39.34 17.48 -20.87
CA LYS A 3 -39.51 18.66 -19.99
C LYS A 3 -40.03 18.37 -18.58
N VAL A 4 -40.25 17.10 -18.21
CA VAL A 4 -40.74 16.72 -16.86
C VAL A 4 -39.66 16.18 -15.96
N LEU A 5 -38.46 15.88 -16.49
CA LEU A 5 -37.34 15.29 -15.69
C LEU A 5 -36.48 16.34 -14.98
N TRP A 6 -36.62 17.64 -15.27
CA TRP A 6 -35.81 18.70 -14.64
C TRP A 6 -36.47 19.34 -13.41
N ILE A 7 -37.77 19.05 -13.14
CA ILE A 7 -38.48 19.62 -11.99
C ILE A 7 -38.34 18.73 -10.74
N LEU A 8 -38.04 17.45 -10.89
CA LEU A 8 -37.82 16.53 -9.73
C LEU A 8 -36.39 16.54 -9.17
N LEU A 9 -35.39 17.03 -9.91
CA LEU A 9 -34.02 17.20 -9.42
C LEU A 9 -33.80 18.53 -8.66
N ALA A 10 -34.68 19.51 -8.82
CA ALA A 10 -34.61 20.80 -8.14
C ALA A 10 -35.26 20.80 -6.74
N VAL A 11 -36.09 19.81 -6.42
CA VAL A 11 -36.82 19.74 -5.13
C VAL A 11 -36.01 18.93 -4.08
N PHE A 12 -35.11 18.06 -4.50
CA PHE A 12 -34.22 17.34 -3.56
C PHE A 12 -32.93 18.10 -3.18
N ALA A 13 -32.51 19.09 -3.99
CA ALA A 13 -31.35 19.94 -3.67
C ALA A 13 -31.68 21.09 -2.69
N THR A 14 -32.96 21.43 -2.50
CA THR A 14 -33.36 22.53 -1.58
C THR A 14 -33.76 22.06 -0.17
N ALA A 15 -33.95 20.76 0.07
CA ALA A 15 -34.28 20.24 1.40
C ALA A 15 -33.03 19.87 2.23
N ALA A 16 -31.86 19.74 1.61
CA ALA A 16 -30.59 19.45 2.31
C ALA A 16 -29.84 20.73 2.78
N VAL A 17 -30.28 21.93 2.37
CA VAL A 17 -29.57 23.19 2.67
C VAL A 17 -30.20 23.96 3.85
N ILE A 18 -31.37 23.53 4.40
CA ILE A 18 -32.07 24.31 5.42
C ILE A 18 -31.91 23.75 6.85
N PHE A 19 -31.25 22.60 7.06
CA PHE A 19 -31.14 22.02 8.41
C PHE A 19 -29.73 21.94 9.02
N LEU A 20 -28.72 22.58 8.43
CA LEU A 20 -27.38 22.65 9.01
C LEU A 20 -26.71 24.02 8.79
N PRO A 21 -27.17 25.05 9.50
CA PRO A 21 -26.23 25.98 10.09
C PRO A 21 -26.75 26.58 11.42
N ARG A 22 -26.63 25.89 12.50
CA ARG A 22 -26.79 26.54 13.82
C ARG A 22 -26.09 25.84 14.99
N LEU A 23 -25.16 24.91 14.77
CA LEU A 23 -24.45 24.29 15.90
C LEU A 23 -22.91 24.38 15.84
N PHE A 24 -22.28 24.80 14.78
CA PHE A 24 -20.81 24.93 14.77
C PHE A 24 -20.36 26.25 14.10
N SER A 25 -20.71 27.37 14.75
CA SER A 25 -19.92 28.58 14.63
C SER A 25 -19.16 28.76 15.96
N ARG A 26 -18.29 27.82 16.30
CA ARG A 26 -17.15 28.11 17.15
C ARG A 26 -15.96 28.34 16.20
N LYS A 27 -15.50 29.60 16.23
CA LYS A 27 -14.22 30.02 15.66
C LYS A 27 -13.15 28.99 16.00
N GLU A 28 -12.33 28.63 15.00
CA GLU A 28 -11.00 28.12 15.32
C GLU A 28 -10.40 29.01 16.42
N PRO A 29 -9.74 28.45 17.43
CA PRO A 29 -9.02 29.27 18.39
C PRO A 29 -7.93 30.01 17.55
N ASN A 30 -8.21 31.26 17.21
CA ASN A 30 -7.17 32.18 16.77
C ASN A 30 -6.25 32.35 17.97
N PHE A 31 -5.14 31.65 17.99
CA PHE A 31 -4.07 31.94 18.93
C PHE A 31 -3.59 33.36 18.64
N PRO A 32 -3.69 34.30 19.57
CA PRO A 32 -3.20 35.66 19.34
C PRO A 32 -1.68 35.59 19.16
N VAL A 33 -1.21 36.15 18.04
CA VAL A 33 0.20 36.44 17.81
C VAL A 33 0.68 37.33 18.97
N SER A 34 1.71 36.88 19.68
CA SER A 34 2.31 37.47 20.85
C SER A 34 2.46 38.99 20.76
N SER A 35 1.85 39.74 21.63
CA SER A 35 2.41 41.03 22.05
C SER A 35 3.54 40.75 23.04
N GLU A 36 4.72 41.28 22.79
CA GLU A 36 5.87 41.18 23.70
C GLU A 36 5.48 41.60 25.16
N PRO A 37 5.96 40.83 26.17
CA PRO A 37 5.69 41.16 27.56
C PRO A 37 6.41 42.47 27.95
N THR A 38 5.65 43.42 28.49
CA THR A 38 6.15 44.67 29.06
C THR A 38 6.42 44.55 30.55
N SER A 39 7.23 43.62 31.02
CA SER A 39 7.78 43.67 32.38
C SER A 39 9.13 42.97 32.45
N SER A 40 10.09 43.66 33.07
CA SER A 40 11.49 43.26 33.26
C SER A 40 11.70 42.38 34.49
N VAL A 41 10.87 41.41 34.73
CA VAL A 41 11.16 40.32 35.65
C VAL A 41 11.67 39.17 34.76
N ASP A 42 12.85 38.64 35.09
CA ASP A 42 13.37 37.40 34.48
C ASP A 42 12.40 36.26 34.78
N PHE A 43 11.38 36.11 33.93
CA PHE A 43 10.37 35.07 34.07
C PHE A 43 10.88 33.81 33.39
N ASP A 44 11.14 32.76 34.18
CA ASP A 44 11.54 31.44 33.67
C ASP A 44 10.32 30.68 33.11
N SER A 45 10.10 30.82 31.81
CA SER A 45 9.00 30.14 31.09
C SER A 45 9.12 28.62 31.15
N ASP A 46 10.34 28.08 31.12
CA ASP A 46 10.59 26.63 31.22
C ASP A 46 10.22 26.07 32.59
N ALA A 47 10.54 26.79 33.66
CA ALA A 47 10.14 26.40 35.02
C ALA A 47 8.62 26.47 35.16
N ALA A 48 7.97 27.47 34.57
CA ALA A 48 6.51 27.60 34.60
C ALA A 48 5.79 26.47 33.85
N LEU A 49 6.22 26.15 32.62
CA LEU A 49 5.69 25.02 31.82
C LEU A 49 5.92 23.69 32.52
N SER A 50 7.04 23.50 33.20
CA SER A 50 7.33 22.29 33.97
C SER A 50 6.36 22.03 35.12
N ARG A 51 5.70 23.06 35.63
CA ARG A 51 4.62 22.92 36.65
C ARG A 51 3.33 22.34 36.08
N LEU A 52 3.13 22.47 34.76
CA LEU A 52 1.98 21.98 34.01
C LEU A 52 2.29 20.65 33.28
N GLN A 53 3.29 19.91 33.69
CA GLN A 53 3.68 18.65 33.08
C GLN A 53 2.58 17.60 33.18
N MET A 54 2.32 16.91 32.08
CA MET A 54 1.41 15.77 31.97
C MET A 54 2.23 14.51 31.65
N THR A 55 1.86 13.37 32.22
CA THR A 55 2.46 12.08 31.92
C THR A 55 1.38 11.12 31.43
N VAL A 56 1.65 10.40 30.35
CA VAL A 56 0.80 9.35 29.78
C VAL A 56 1.66 8.10 29.58
N GLY A 57 1.40 7.03 30.30
CA GLY A 57 2.33 5.89 30.36
C GLY A 57 3.70 6.35 30.82
N ASP A 58 4.74 6.03 30.04
CA ASP A 58 6.13 6.45 30.30
C ASP A 58 6.50 7.80 29.65
N LEU A 59 5.57 8.39 28.90
CA LEU A 59 5.78 9.64 28.17
C LEU A 59 5.44 10.85 29.04
N SER A 60 6.37 11.80 29.14
CA SER A 60 6.23 13.04 29.88
C SER A 60 6.17 14.22 28.93
N LEU A 61 5.10 14.99 29.00
CA LEU A 61 4.77 16.06 28.06
C LEU A 61 4.69 17.40 28.79
N ARG A 62 5.23 18.45 28.18
CA ARG A 62 4.91 19.84 28.50
C ARG A 62 3.75 20.30 27.62
N PRO A 63 2.95 21.29 28.08
CA PRO A 63 1.92 21.85 27.20
C PRO A 63 2.53 22.54 25.99
N GLN A 64 1.87 22.46 24.84
CA GLN A 64 2.22 23.20 23.63
C GLN A 64 1.97 24.70 23.79
N SER A 65 0.95 25.05 24.56
CA SER A 65 0.67 26.41 24.97
C SER A 65 0.00 26.45 26.34
N ALA A 66 0.19 27.54 27.07
CA ALA A 66 -0.51 27.79 28.32
C ALA A 66 -0.78 29.29 28.54
N GLU A 67 -1.92 29.55 29.14
CA GLU A 67 -2.23 30.84 29.78
C GLU A 67 -2.14 30.65 31.26
N MET A 68 -1.30 31.41 31.96
CA MET A 68 -1.04 31.27 33.37
C MET A 68 -1.08 32.61 34.08
N THR A 69 -1.78 32.70 35.22
CA THR A 69 -1.76 33.88 36.10
C THR A 69 -0.75 33.68 37.22
N ILE A 70 0.24 34.60 37.30
CA ILE A 70 1.29 34.61 38.34
C ILE A 70 1.32 36.01 38.96
N ASP A 71 1.18 36.07 40.28
CA ASP A 71 1.14 37.35 41.04
C ASP A 71 0.13 38.36 40.49
N GLY A 72 -0.97 37.84 39.89
CA GLY A 72 -2.05 38.68 39.32
C GLY A 72 -1.83 39.15 37.90
N GLU A 73 -0.70 38.82 37.26
CA GLU A 73 -0.41 39.10 35.86
C GLU A 73 -0.63 37.84 34.99
N LEU A 74 -1.17 38.02 33.78
CA LEU A 74 -1.45 36.95 32.79
C LEU A 74 -0.27 36.78 31.86
N TYR A 75 0.25 35.56 31.76
CA TYR A 75 1.33 35.15 30.88
C TYR A 75 0.83 34.19 29.82
N HIS A 76 1.23 34.39 28.58
CA HIS A 76 1.01 33.45 27.47
C HIS A 76 2.34 32.73 27.17
N LEU A 77 2.31 31.42 27.32
CA LEU A 77 3.48 30.55 27.16
C LEU A 77 3.28 29.67 25.95
N ASN A 78 4.31 29.50 25.12
CA ASN A 78 4.34 28.57 24.01
C ASN A 78 5.56 27.66 24.15
N ASN A 79 5.42 26.45 23.65
CA ASN A 79 6.45 25.43 23.62
C ASN A 79 6.55 24.91 22.18
N ASP A 80 7.75 24.92 21.63
CA ASP A 80 8.03 24.48 20.25
C ASP A 80 8.51 23.01 20.22
N ASP A 81 8.29 22.23 21.30
CA ASP A 81 8.62 20.81 21.31
C ASP A 81 7.82 20.06 20.23
N GLU A 82 8.46 19.06 19.63
CA GLU A 82 7.80 18.19 18.65
C GLU A 82 6.62 17.46 19.29
N ILE A 83 5.57 17.19 18.48
CA ILE A 83 4.42 16.40 18.93
C ILE A 83 4.89 14.98 19.21
N SER A 84 4.68 14.54 20.44
CA SER A 84 5.07 13.20 20.87
C SER A 84 4.06 12.15 20.40
N GLN A 85 4.57 10.96 20.06
CA GLN A 85 3.77 9.81 19.66
C GLN A 85 3.91 8.69 20.70
N ILE A 86 2.81 8.02 21.02
CA ILE A 86 2.78 6.85 21.90
C ILE A 86 1.86 5.78 21.32
N SER A 87 2.23 4.50 21.44
CA SER A 87 1.39 3.37 21.05
C SER A 87 0.63 2.87 22.28
N MET A 88 -0.69 3.07 22.30
CA MET A 88 -1.59 2.58 23.36
C MET A 88 -3.05 2.69 22.92
N ASP A 89 -3.92 1.88 23.50
CA ASP A 89 -5.36 1.98 23.30
C ASP A 89 -5.99 3.16 24.05
N PHE A 90 -7.10 3.71 23.54
CA PHE A 90 -7.84 4.79 24.21
C PHE A 90 -8.33 4.37 25.62
N ALA A 91 -8.67 3.10 25.81
CA ALA A 91 -9.08 2.55 27.10
C ALA A 91 -7.98 2.66 28.17
N GLU A 92 -6.71 2.64 27.75
CA GLU A 92 -5.53 2.74 28.62
C GLU A 92 -5.11 4.21 28.85
N PHE A 93 -5.65 5.15 28.08
CA PHE A 93 -5.30 6.55 28.16
C PHE A 93 -5.67 7.13 29.55
N SER A 94 -4.66 7.44 30.35
CA SER A 94 -4.79 7.93 31.72
C SER A 94 -3.76 9.02 32.00
N PRO A 95 -4.06 10.30 31.66
CA PRO A 95 -3.13 11.38 31.88
C PRO A 95 -2.99 11.69 33.36
N VAL A 96 -1.75 11.82 33.82
CA VAL A 96 -1.38 12.22 35.19
C VAL A 96 -0.69 13.57 35.10
N PHE A 97 -1.14 14.53 35.89
CA PHE A 97 -0.60 15.89 35.90
C PHE A 97 0.22 16.16 37.13
N SER A 98 1.25 17.01 37.03
CA SER A 98 2.04 17.48 38.18
C SER A 98 1.18 18.23 39.22
N VAL A 99 0.20 18.97 38.75
CA VAL A 99 -0.86 19.58 39.56
C VAL A 99 -2.19 19.10 38.95
N GLN A 100 -3.13 18.69 39.79
CA GLN A 100 -4.42 18.19 39.29
C GLN A 100 -5.26 19.31 38.67
N PRO A 101 -5.70 19.19 37.42
CA PRO A 101 -6.63 20.14 36.81
C PRO A 101 -8.05 19.96 37.39
N ILE A 102 -8.84 21.01 37.30
CA ILE A 102 -10.26 20.98 37.69
C ILE A 102 -11.16 20.45 36.57
N ALA A 103 -10.69 20.58 35.31
CA ALA A 103 -11.36 20.06 34.11
C ALA A 103 -10.34 19.67 33.06
N ILE A 104 -10.68 18.63 32.25
CA ILE A 104 -9.91 18.20 31.09
C ILE A 104 -10.92 17.98 29.96
N GLU A 105 -10.77 18.74 28.88
CA GLU A 105 -11.48 18.52 27.62
C GLU A 105 -10.54 17.90 26.63
N VAL A 106 -11.02 16.91 25.85
CA VAL A 106 -10.25 16.19 24.86
C VAL A 106 -11.01 16.19 23.54
N SER A 107 -10.30 16.44 22.44
CA SER A 107 -10.80 16.11 21.10
C SER A 107 -9.81 15.20 20.38
N VAL A 108 -10.35 14.26 19.59
CA VAL A 108 -9.58 13.28 18.83
C VAL A 108 -9.81 13.52 17.34
N ARG A 109 -8.73 13.58 16.57
CA ARG A 109 -8.78 13.68 15.11
C ARG A 109 -8.10 12.48 14.46
N PHE A 110 -8.65 12.07 13.32
CA PHE A 110 -8.07 11.11 12.41
C PHE A 110 -8.33 11.62 10.98
N ASP A 111 -7.32 11.67 10.12
CA ASP A 111 -7.43 12.21 8.76
C ASP A 111 -8.17 13.56 8.67
N ASP A 112 -7.80 14.52 9.55
CA ASP A 112 -8.42 15.85 9.68
C ASP A 112 -9.88 15.89 10.15
N GLU A 113 -10.54 14.75 10.37
CA GLU A 113 -11.89 14.67 10.90
C GLU A 113 -11.89 14.57 12.44
N ILE A 114 -12.80 15.31 13.10
CA ILE A 114 -12.98 15.21 14.54
C ILE A 114 -13.93 14.04 14.82
N LEU A 115 -13.39 12.96 15.38
CA LEU A 115 -14.16 11.76 15.71
C LEU A 115 -14.71 11.74 17.13
N PHE A 116 -14.10 12.51 18.04
CA PHE A 116 -14.52 12.58 19.43
C PHE A 116 -14.29 13.98 20.00
N SER A 117 -15.18 14.42 20.90
CA SER A 117 -15.00 15.61 21.73
C SER A 117 -15.76 15.42 23.04
N GLY A 118 -15.05 15.47 24.18
CA GLY A 118 -15.63 15.22 25.50
C GLY A 118 -14.58 15.26 26.59
N SER A 119 -14.90 14.69 27.77
CA SER A 119 -13.97 14.60 28.89
C SER A 119 -12.92 13.50 28.66
N ALA A 120 -11.81 13.56 29.43
CA ALA A 120 -10.82 12.48 29.42
C ALA A 120 -11.39 11.14 29.94
N GLU A 121 -12.44 11.17 30.77
CA GLU A 121 -13.12 9.97 31.24
C GLU A 121 -13.96 9.34 30.12
N ASP A 122 -14.70 10.16 29.36
CA ASP A 122 -15.51 9.69 28.23
C ASP A 122 -14.62 9.13 27.11
N LEU A 123 -13.40 9.68 26.94
CA LEU A 123 -12.45 9.19 25.93
C LEU A 123 -12.13 7.70 26.08
N ARG A 124 -12.11 7.17 27.31
CA ARG A 124 -11.84 5.73 27.53
C ARG A 124 -12.90 4.81 26.96
N THR A 125 -14.07 5.34 26.66
CA THR A 125 -15.15 4.57 26.01
C THR A 125 -15.17 4.74 24.50
N PHE A 126 -14.30 5.60 23.94
CA PHE A 126 -14.15 5.78 22.50
C PHE A 126 -13.53 4.53 21.89
N VAL A 127 -14.19 3.99 20.88
CA VAL A 127 -13.74 2.82 20.13
C VAL A 127 -13.26 3.28 18.76
N PRO A 128 -11.96 3.17 18.47
CA PRO A 128 -11.45 3.52 17.15
C PRO A 128 -11.99 2.56 16.08
N GLU A 129 -12.31 3.07 14.91
CA GLU A 129 -12.79 2.27 13.77
C GLU A 129 -11.65 1.82 12.85
N HIS A 130 -10.49 2.49 12.93
CA HIS A 130 -9.34 2.24 12.06
C HIS A 130 -8.04 2.16 12.85
N ASN A 131 -7.06 1.43 12.30
CA ASN A 131 -5.67 1.52 12.76
C ASN A 131 -5.02 2.77 12.16
N GLY A 132 -4.08 3.37 12.88
CA GLY A 132 -3.36 4.56 12.44
C GLY A 132 -3.11 5.56 13.53
N ASP A 133 -2.69 6.74 13.14
CA ASP A 133 -2.27 7.82 14.02
C ASP A 133 -3.44 8.77 14.33
N TYR A 134 -3.89 8.76 15.59
CA TYR A 134 -4.93 9.63 16.09
C TYR A 134 -4.30 10.80 16.83
N THR A 135 -4.58 12.04 16.42
CA THR A 135 -4.11 13.25 17.11
C THR A 135 -5.09 13.65 18.19
N LEU A 136 -4.59 13.71 19.43
CA LEU A 136 -5.34 14.17 20.61
C LEU A 136 -4.96 15.61 20.93
N PHE A 137 -5.98 16.44 21.09
CA PHE A 137 -5.88 17.79 21.59
C PHE A 137 -6.53 17.82 22.97
N LEU A 138 -5.72 18.10 24.02
CA LEU A 138 -6.23 18.20 25.38
C LEU A 138 -6.13 19.65 25.86
N THR A 139 -7.17 20.11 26.52
CA THR A 139 -7.16 21.38 27.28
C THR A 139 -7.43 21.09 28.74
N ALA A 140 -6.49 21.43 29.60
CA ALA A 140 -6.60 21.27 31.05
C ALA A 140 -6.74 22.63 31.74
N GLU A 141 -7.73 22.76 32.60
CA GLU A 141 -7.97 23.96 33.41
C GLU A 141 -7.50 23.73 34.84
N PHE A 142 -6.74 24.67 35.38
CA PHE A 142 -6.20 24.66 36.72
C PHE A 142 -6.72 25.92 37.47
N ASP A 143 -7.37 25.73 38.59
CA ASP A 143 -7.84 26.82 39.48
C ASP A 143 -7.66 26.42 40.94
N SER A 144 -6.50 26.78 41.50
CA SER A 144 -6.16 26.60 42.89
C SER A 144 -5.43 27.81 43.42
N ASP A 145 -5.29 27.91 44.74
CA ASP A 145 -4.54 29.01 45.38
C ASP A 145 -3.08 29.09 44.90
N ALA A 146 -2.51 27.94 44.45
CA ALA A 146 -1.11 27.83 44.02
C ALA A 146 -0.91 27.96 42.50
N LEU A 147 -1.99 27.77 41.70
CA LEU A 147 -1.89 27.74 40.24
C LEU A 147 -3.26 28.06 39.62
N ARG A 148 -3.27 29.10 38.78
CA ARG A 148 -4.40 29.38 37.90
C ARG A 148 -3.89 29.43 36.46
N ALA A 149 -4.33 28.44 35.64
CA ALA A 149 -3.85 28.29 34.27
C ALA A 149 -4.85 27.52 33.38
N THR A 150 -4.74 27.73 32.08
CA THR A 150 -5.30 26.86 31.04
C THR A 150 -4.14 26.37 30.16
N ALA A 151 -3.97 25.07 30.01
CA ALA A 151 -2.87 24.46 29.28
C ALA A 151 -3.38 23.56 28.19
N SER A 152 -2.78 23.65 27.00
CA SER A 152 -3.10 22.82 25.83
C SER A 152 -1.97 21.87 25.52
N TYR A 153 -2.30 20.59 25.29
CA TYR A 153 -1.37 19.51 24.96
C TYR A 153 -1.79 18.89 23.64
N ILE A 154 -0.82 18.49 22.85
CA ILE A 154 -1.03 17.75 21.59
C ILE A 154 -0.15 16.50 21.66
N LEU A 155 -0.77 15.35 21.40
CA LEU A 155 -0.03 14.09 21.27
C LEU A 155 -0.68 13.20 20.22
N THR A 156 0.09 12.26 19.67
CA THR A 156 -0.41 11.27 18.74
C THR A 156 -0.49 9.90 19.42
N LEU A 157 -1.66 9.26 19.35
CA LEU A 157 -1.83 7.84 19.70
C LEU A 157 -1.77 7.00 18.44
N ALA A 158 -0.77 6.12 18.35
CA ALA A 158 -0.70 5.12 17.30
C ALA A 158 -1.53 3.90 17.72
N ILE A 159 -2.68 3.71 17.07
CA ILE A 159 -3.61 2.60 17.31
C ILE A 159 -3.32 1.50 16.29
N ASP A 160 -3.08 0.28 16.79
CA ASP A 160 -2.88 -0.93 15.96
C ASP A 160 -3.60 -2.15 16.56
N SER A 161 -4.73 -1.93 17.21
CA SER A 161 -5.51 -2.98 17.89
C SER A 161 -6.82 -3.32 17.18
N VAL A 162 -7.22 -2.53 16.19
CA VAL A 162 -8.50 -2.71 15.49
C VAL A 162 -8.41 -3.91 14.54
N GLN A 163 -9.40 -4.80 14.64
CA GLN A 163 -9.57 -5.91 13.73
C GLN A 163 -10.00 -5.39 12.36
N GLU A 164 -9.17 -5.61 11.37
CA GLU A 164 -9.38 -5.05 10.03
C GLU A 164 -9.19 -6.11 8.95
N ILE A 165 -10.07 -6.09 7.95
CA ILE A 165 -9.93 -6.85 6.71
C ILE A 165 -10.21 -5.90 5.56
N THR A 166 -9.23 -5.73 4.66
CA THR A 166 -9.32 -4.84 3.50
C THR A 166 -8.94 -5.56 2.22
N VAL A 167 -9.43 -5.02 1.10
CA VAL A 167 -8.99 -5.33 -0.25
C VAL A 167 -8.47 -4.06 -0.89
N SER A 168 -7.40 -4.16 -1.69
CA SER A 168 -6.72 -2.98 -2.24
C SER A 168 -7.59 -2.12 -3.16
N SER A 169 -8.63 -2.71 -3.78
CA SER A 169 -9.60 -2.00 -4.61
C SER A 169 -10.87 -2.85 -4.78
N ASP A 170 -12.00 -2.22 -4.97
CA ASP A 170 -13.27 -2.85 -5.41
C ASP A 170 -13.36 -2.99 -6.94
N THR A 171 -12.40 -2.42 -7.67
CA THR A 171 -12.31 -2.48 -9.13
C THR A 171 -10.89 -2.85 -9.56
N VAL A 172 -10.75 -3.75 -10.53
CA VAL A 172 -9.44 -4.21 -11.01
C VAL A 172 -9.48 -4.50 -12.51
N LEU A 173 -8.46 -4.08 -13.24
CA LEU A 173 -8.31 -4.39 -14.67
C LEU A 173 -7.86 -5.84 -14.90
N GLN A 174 -8.25 -6.43 -16.04
CA GLN A 174 -7.67 -7.70 -16.51
C GLN A 174 -6.15 -7.60 -16.56
N GLY A 175 -5.47 -8.59 -16.01
CA GLY A 175 -4.00 -8.64 -15.90
C GLY A 175 -3.44 -8.07 -14.60
N ASN A 176 -4.25 -7.45 -13.76
CA ASN A 176 -3.78 -6.80 -12.54
C ASN A 176 -3.90 -7.68 -11.28
N LEU A 177 -3.34 -7.19 -10.19
CA LEU A 177 -3.25 -7.85 -8.90
C LEU A 177 -4.13 -7.14 -7.87
N LEU A 178 -4.86 -7.92 -7.08
CA LEU A 178 -5.49 -7.48 -5.84
C LEU A 178 -4.67 -7.94 -4.64
N THR A 179 -4.59 -7.10 -3.63
CA THR A 179 -4.03 -7.45 -2.33
C THR A 179 -5.14 -7.47 -1.29
N VAL A 180 -5.21 -8.55 -0.52
CA VAL A 180 -6.09 -8.68 0.65
C VAL A 180 -5.24 -8.62 1.89
N THR A 181 -5.60 -7.76 2.84
CA THR A 181 -4.90 -7.61 4.11
C THR A 181 -5.86 -7.88 5.26
N ALA A 182 -5.40 -8.64 6.26
CA ALA A 182 -6.15 -8.89 7.49
C ALA A 182 -5.23 -8.63 8.70
N ARG A 183 -5.64 -7.71 9.58
CA ARG A 183 -4.90 -7.28 10.77
C ARG A 183 -5.64 -7.62 12.03
N ASN A 184 -4.90 -7.95 13.07
CA ASN A 184 -5.44 -8.20 14.43
C ASN A 184 -6.55 -9.26 14.46
N VAL A 185 -6.46 -10.25 13.59
CA VAL A 185 -7.35 -11.40 13.51
C VAL A 185 -6.56 -12.70 13.58
N SER A 186 -7.19 -13.75 14.12
CA SER A 186 -6.53 -15.05 14.32
C SER A 186 -6.78 -15.97 13.13
N GLN A 187 -5.72 -16.49 12.52
CA GLN A 187 -5.77 -17.52 11.49
C GLN A 187 -6.83 -17.29 10.40
N PRO A 188 -6.80 -16.14 9.71
CA PRO A 188 -7.79 -15.84 8.68
C PRO A 188 -7.64 -16.79 7.50
N THR A 189 -8.77 -17.10 6.86
CA THR A 189 -8.84 -17.82 5.59
C THR A 189 -9.39 -16.90 4.51
N VAL A 190 -8.90 -17.05 3.30
CA VAL A 190 -9.35 -16.27 2.13
C VAL A 190 -9.83 -17.20 1.03
N SER A 191 -10.88 -16.82 0.33
CA SER A 191 -11.41 -17.51 -0.85
C SER A 191 -11.93 -16.51 -1.86
N THR A 192 -12.00 -16.90 -3.12
CA THR A 192 -12.52 -16.07 -4.20
C THR A 192 -13.27 -16.88 -5.23
N SER A 193 -14.22 -16.25 -5.94
CA SER A 193 -14.85 -16.84 -7.13
C SER A 193 -14.01 -16.70 -8.41
N LEU A 194 -12.88 -15.99 -8.37
CA LEU A 194 -11.87 -16.01 -9.44
C LEU A 194 -11.25 -17.41 -9.56
N SER A 195 -10.75 -17.75 -10.75
CA SER A 195 -10.07 -19.04 -10.98
C SER A 195 -8.64 -19.02 -10.39
N PHE A 196 -8.55 -18.84 -9.08
CA PHE A 196 -7.31 -18.81 -8.30
C PHE A 196 -7.60 -19.29 -6.88
N GLU A 197 -6.66 -19.99 -6.26
CA GLU A 197 -6.73 -20.42 -4.86
C GLU A 197 -5.80 -19.55 -4.02
N PRO A 198 -6.33 -18.51 -3.32
CA PRO A 198 -5.53 -17.60 -2.53
C PRO A 198 -5.15 -18.18 -1.18
N HIS A 199 -3.99 -17.78 -0.66
CA HIS A 199 -3.50 -18.11 0.67
C HIS A 199 -3.03 -16.86 1.39
N PHE A 200 -3.18 -16.84 2.72
CA PHE A 200 -2.61 -15.80 3.56
C PHE A 200 -1.19 -16.15 4.02
N PHE A 201 -0.33 -15.14 4.02
CA PHE A 201 1.03 -15.17 4.59
C PHE A 201 1.12 -14.11 5.68
N PHE A 202 1.72 -14.45 6.82
CA PHE A 202 1.90 -13.51 7.92
C PHE A 202 3.26 -12.81 7.82
N ASN A 203 3.24 -11.46 7.72
CA ASN A 203 4.45 -10.65 7.58
C ASN A 203 5.04 -10.14 8.92
N GLY A 204 4.49 -10.60 10.06
CA GLY A 204 4.87 -10.13 11.39
C GLY A 204 3.85 -9.14 11.99
N THR A 205 3.06 -8.45 11.16
CA THR A 205 2.05 -7.47 11.60
C THR A 205 0.66 -7.73 11.01
N ALA A 206 0.59 -8.30 9.82
CA ALA A 206 -0.65 -8.56 9.11
C ALA A 206 -0.56 -9.86 8.31
N TYR A 207 -1.71 -10.44 8.03
CA TYR A 207 -1.88 -11.47 7.01
C TYR A 207 -2.10 -10.80 5.65
N VAL A 208 -1.34 -11.20 4.64
CA VAL A 208 -1.38 -10.65 3.28
C VAL A 208 -1.64 -11.78 2.30
N SER A 209 -2.51 -11.57 1.33
CA SER A 209 -2.79 -12.50 0.23
C SER A 209 -2.81 -11.76 -1.09
N PHE A 210 -2.13 -12.30 -2.10
CA PHE A 210 -2.16 -11.82 -3.46
C PHE A 210 -3.19 -12.60 -4.28
N ILE A 211 -4.10 -11.90 -4.96
CA ILE A 211 -5.12 -12.49 -5.84
C ILE A 211 -4.93 -11.93 -7.25
N PRO A 212 -4.26 -12.67 -8.14
CA PRO A 212 -4.03 -12.21 -9.50
C PRO A 212 -5.31 -12.33 -10.35
N VAL A 213 -5.58 -11.32 -11.16
CA VAL A 213 -6.63 -11.33 -12.18
C VAL A 213 -5.98 -11.54 -13.53
N GLY A 214 -6.08 -12.76 -14.07
CA GLY A 214 -5.45 -13.09 -15.34
C GLY A 214 -6.01 -12.26 -16.51
N TYR A 215 -5.21 -11.99 -17.54
CA TYR A 215 -5.59 -11.21 -18.72
C TYR A 215 -6.75 -11.81 -19.55
N LYS A 216 -7.16 -13.06 -19.26
CA LYS A 216 -8.34 -13.73 -19.87
C LYS A 216 -9.54 -13.83 -18.93
N THR A 217 -9.43 -13.33 -17.71
CA THR A 217 -10.57 -13.28 -16.78
C THR A 217 -11.69 -12.47 -17.42
N LYS A 218 -12.91 -12.96 -17.36
CA LYS A 218 -14.06 -12.23 -17.94
C LYS A 218 -14.33 -10.98 -17.11
N PRO A 219 -14.64 -9.84 -17.74
CA PRO A 219 -15.19 -8.67 -17.03
C PRO A 219 -16.52 -9.05 -16.39
N ASP A 220 -16.60 -9.02 -15.08
CA ASP A 220 -17.78 -9.35 -14.27
C ASP A 220 -17.50 -9.02 -12.79
N ASP A 221 -18.48 -9.18 -11.93
CA ASP A 221 -18.35 -9.08 -10.50
C ASP A 221 -17.88 -10.43 -9.90
N TYR A 222 -16.86 -10.35 -9.07
CA TYR A 222 -16.29 -11.50 -8.36
C TYR A 222 -16.32 -11.27 -6.85
N THR A 223 -16.44 -12.36 -6.10
CA THR A 223 -16.46 -12.31 -4.65
C THR A 223 -15.07 -12.64 -4.09
N VAL A 224 -14.64 -11.87 -3.10
CA VAL A 224 -13.51 -12.18 -2.22
C VAL A 224 -14.05 -12.27 -0.81
N SER A 225 -13.93 -13.45 -0.18
CA SER A 225 -14.43 -13.70 1.17
C SER A 225 -13.27 -14.00 2.10
N VAL A 226 -13.23 -13.32 3.24
CA VAL A 226 -12.25 -13.54 4.31
C VAL A 226 -12.98 -13.90 5.59
N LYS A 227 -12.50 -14.92 6.31
CA LYS A 227 -13.08 -15.39 7.56
C LYS A 227 -12.00 -15.66 8.60
N SER A 228 -12.20 -15.16 9.80
CA SER A 228 -11.46 -15.50 11.00
C SER A 228 -12.42 -15.87 12.13
N ALA A 229 -11.91 -16.14 13.33
CA ALA A 229 -12.76 -16.37 14.51
C ALA A 229 -13.47 -15.08 14.94
N GLU A 230 -12.82 -13.93 14.74
CA GLU A 230 -13.25 -12.62 15.24
C GLU A 230 -14.08 -11.85 14.21
N LEU A 231 -13.67 -11.90 12.93
CA LEU A 231 -14.21 -11.04 11.88
C LEU A 231 -14.41 -11.82 10.59
N SER A 232 -15.50 -11.54 9.89
CA SER A 232 -15.77 -12.06 8.55
C SER A 232 -16.19 -10.91 7.63
N ARG A 233 -15.60 -10.86 6.43
CA ARG A 233 -15.91 -9.87 5.41
C ARG A 233 -16.07 -10.53 4.05
N GLU A 234 -16.99 -9.98 3.28
CA GLU A 234 -17.18 -10.34 1.88
C GLU A 234 -17.12 -9.06 1.04
N PHE A 235 -16.30 -9.08 0.00
CA PHE A 235 -16.10 -7.97 -0.92
C PHE A 235 -16.58 -8.40 -2.30
N THR A 236 -17.28 -7.50 -2.99
CA THR A 236 -17.51 -7.60 -4.42
C THR A 236 -16.42 -6.83 -5.13
N VAL A 237 -15.71 -7.48 -6.04
CA VAL A 237 -14.66 -6.88 -6.86
C VAL A 237 -15.09 -6.93 -8.32
N HIS A 238 -15.16 -5.77 -8.95
CA HIS A 238 -15.49 -5.64 -10.35
C HIS A 238 -14.24 -5.78 -11.23
N VAL A 239 -14.18 -6.80 -12.07
CA VAL A 239 -13.13 -6.94 -13.07
C VAL A 239 -13.49 -6.17 -14.32
N GLU A 240 -12.72 -5.12 -14.62
CA GLU A 240 -12.89 -4.30 -15.81
C GLU A 240 -12.11 -4.88 -16.99
N LYS A 241 -12.65 -4.65 -18.20
CA LYS A 241 -11.98 -4.99 -19.43
C LYS A 241 -10.76 -4.10 -19.64
N TYR A 242 -9.64 -4.72 -19.95
CA TYR A 242 -8.47 -4.03 -20.50
C TYR A 242 -8.46 -4.16 -22.03
N ASP A 243 -8.26 -3.06 -22.75
CA ASP A 243 -8.20 -3.05 -24.21
C ASP A 243 -6.77 -3.39 -24.65
N PHE A 244 -6.49 -4.71 -24.71
CA PHE A 244 -5.20 -5.22 -25.14
C PHE A 244 -4.99 -5.02 -26.64
N ASP A 245 -3.81 -4.56 -27.03
CA ASP A 245 -3.40 -4.40 -28.40
C ASP A 245 -3.29 -5.75 -29.15
N VAL A 246 -3.29 -5.68 -30.47
CA VAL A 246 -3.18 -6.84 -31.38
C VAL A 246 -1.86 -6.80 -32.11
N GLN A 247 -1.13 -7.92 -32.10
CA GLN A 247 0.12 -8.11 -32.82
C GLN A 247 -0.05 -9.19 -33.90
N HIS A 248 0.24 -8.85 -35.15
CA HIS A 248 0.37 -9.83 -36.26
C HIS A 248 1.83 -10.17 -36.48
N MET A 249 2.18 -11.44 -36.40
CA MET A 249 3.52 -11.97 -36.56
C MET A 249 3.53 -12.92 -37.74
N TYR A 250 4.42 -12.68 -38.72
CA TYR A 250 4.69 -13.59 -39.82
C TYR A 250 6.06 -14.20 -39.60
N ILE A 251 6.08 -15.50 -39.29
CA ILE A 251 7.30 -16.26 -39.02
C ILE A 251 7.42 -17.40 -40.01
N ASP A 252 8.66 -17.79 -40.28
CA ASP A 252 8.94 -18.94 -41.10
C ASP A 252 8.32 -20.21 -40.50
N GLU A 253 7.72 -21.07 -41.38
CA GLU A 253 7.02 -22.27 -40.90
C GLU A 253 7.98 -23.23 -40.17
N GLU A 254 9.24 -23.37 -40.64
CA GLU A 254 10.24 -24.22 -39.99
C GLU A 254 10.59 -23.71 -38.57
N ILE A 255 10.68 -22.38 -38.42
CA ILE A 255 10.90 -21.78 -37.09
C ILE A 255 9.67 -21.96 -36.19
N ALA A 256 8.46 -21.76 -36.73
CA ALA A 256 7.23 -21.98 -36.02
C ALA A 256 7.11 -23.42 -35.52
N ASP A 257 7.35 -24.41 -36.36
CA ASP A 257 7.25 -25.84 -36.07
C ASP A 257 8.29 -26.30 -35.02
N ASN A 258 9.47 -25.70 -35.04
CA ASN A 258 10.54 -26.04 -34.07
C ASN A 258 10.46 -25.32 -32.74
N THR A 259 9.59 -24.31 -32.61
CA THR A 259 9.42 -23.50 -31.39
C THR A 259 7.98 -23.53 -30.87
N VAL A 260 7.15 -22.56 -31.25
CA VAL A 260 5.78 -22.43 -30.76
C VAL A 260 4.86 -23.58 -31.16
N GLY A 261 5.11 -24.22 -32.28
CA GLY A 261 4.42 -25.42 -32.77
C GLY A 261 5.00 -26.73 -32.25
N SER A 262 6.16 -26.71 -31.58
CA SER A 262 6.85 -27.92 -31.13
C SER A 262 6.27 -28.44 -29.82
N ASP A 263 5.63 -29.61 -29.85
CA ASP A 263 5.15 -30.28 -28.63
C ASP A 263 6.29 -30.55 -27.62
N THR A 264 7.50 -30.85 -28.13
CA THR A 264 8.67 -31.09 -27.28
C THR A 264 9.13 -29.82 -26.55
N ALA A 265 9.26 -28.71 -27.26
CA ALA A 265 9.68 -27.44 -26.69
C ALA A 265 8.61 -26.91 -25.69
N ASN A 266 7.33 -27.06 -26.04
CA ASN A 266 6.22 -26.72 -25.14
C ASN A 266 6.22 -27.57 -23.86
N TRP A 267 6.47 -28.89 -24.01
CA TRP A 267 6.55 -29.80 -22.85
C TRP A 267 7.77 -29.51 -21.97
N GLU A 268 8.93 -29.21 -22.59
CA GLU A 268 10.13 -28.78 -21.86
C GLU A 268 9.85 -27.55 -21.00
N LEU A 269 9.30 -26.48 -21.60
CA LEU A 269 8.95 -25.25 -20.91
C LEU A 269 7.94 -25.52 -19.78
N TYR A 270 6.86 -26.24 -20.06
CA TYR A 270 5.86 -26.60 -19.06
C TYR A 270 6.50 -27.36 -17.89
N SER A 271 7.32 -28.35 -18.17
CA SER A 271 7.95 -29.20 -17.15
C SER A 271 8.95 -28.42 -16.30
N ALA A 272 9.79 -27.58 -16.95
CA ALA A 272 10.76 -26.74 -16.26
C ALA A 272 10.11 -25.67 -15.37
N MET A 273 8.99 -25.08 -15.81
CA MET A 273 8.28 -24.02 -15.07
C MET A 273 7.30 -24.53 -14.02
N LYS A 274 6.99 -25.83 -14.01
CA LYS A 274 5.97 -26.41 -13.13
C LYS A 274 6.29 -26.20 -11.64
N GLU A 275 7.48 -26.59 -11.21
CA GLU A 275 7.92 -26.42 -9.83
C GLU A 275 8.18 -24.95 -9.47
N PRO A 276 8.99 -24.19 -10.27
CA PRO A 276 9.20 -22.78 -10.02
C PRO A 276 7.91 -21.96 -9.86
N LYS A 277 6.89 -22.23 -10.69
CA LYS A 277 5.60 -21.55 -10.61
C LYS A 277 4.78 -21.96 -9.38
N ALA A 278 4.92 -23.19 -8.91
CA ALA A 278 4.20 -23.69 -7.73
C ALA A 278 4.88 -23.28 -6.41
N LEU A 279 6.17 -22.91 -6.45
CA LEU A 279 6.89 -22.44 -5.27
C LEU A 279 6.25 -21.16 -4.72
N CYS A 280 6.17 -21.08 -3.40
CA CYS A 280 5.59 -19.97 -2.68
C CYS A 280 6.29 -19.86 -1.33
N ASP A 281 7.25 -18.94 -1.23
CA ASP A 281 7.98 -18.71 0.00
C ASP A 281 7.10 -17.93 0.99
N ASP A 282 7.14 -18.34 2.27
CA ASP A 282 6.40 -17.65 3.35
C ASP A 282 7.05 -16.31 3.76
N THR A 283 8.24 -16.02 3.24
CA THR A 283 8.95 -14.78 3.47
C THR A 283 8.77 -13.85 2.28
N TYR A 284 8.36 -12.61 2.52
CA TYR A 284 8.33 -11.55 1.52
C TYR A 284 9.68 -10.86 1.49
N TYR A 285 10.40 -10.96 0.37
CA TYR A 285 11.77 -10.45 0.24
C TYR A 285 11.88 -9.00 -0.27
N PRO A 286 10.91 -8.46 -1.07
CA PRO A 286 11.07 -7.15 -1.68
C PRO A 286 11.20 -6.01 -0.67
N GLU A 287 12.02 -5.03 -1.04
CA GLU A 287 12.20 -3.77 -0.31
C GLU A 287 11.92 -2.59 -1.23
N GLY A 288 10.93 -1.77 -0.88
CA GLY A 288 10.50 -0.63 -1.66
C GLY A 288 10.04 -1.00 -3.08
N GLU A 289 10.15 -0.07 -4.02
CA GLU A 289 9.71 -0.22 -5.40
C GLU A 289 10.59 -1.19 -6.19
N PHE A 290 10.03 -1.83 -7.22
CA PHE A 290 10.77 -2.67 -8.15
C PHE A 290 11.54 -1.81 -9.15
N LEU A 291 12.75 -2.25 -9.53
CA LEU A 291 13.57 -1.60 -10.54
C LEU A 291 13.18 -2.06 -11.95
N TRP A 292 13.46 -1.22 -12.94
CA TRP A 292 13.56 -1.66 -14.32
C TRP A 292 14.69 -2.70 -14.45
N PRO A 293 14.40 -3.86 -15.08
CA PRO A 293 15.39 -4.93 -15.18
C PRO A 293 16.54 -4.62 -16.14
N VAL A 294 16.26 -3.81 -17.15
CA VAL A 294 17.22 -3.33 -18.16
C VAL A 294 16.73 -2.03 -18.76
N LYS A 295 17.61 -1.12 -19.13
CA LYS A 295 17.25 0.08 -19.90
C LYS A 295 17.09 -0.27 -21.36
N GLY A 296 15.99 0.18 -21.98
CA GLY A 296 15.71 -0.08 -23.38
C GLY A 296 14.32 0.37 -23.81
N GLU A 297 14.02 0.23 -25.09
CA GLU A 297 12.73 0.59 -25.68
C GLU A 297 11.71 -0.53 -25.52
N ILE A 298 10.47 -0.20 -25.10
CA ILE A 298 9.37 -1.17 -25.06
C ILE A 298 8.87 -1.44 -26.46
N THR A 299 9.04 -2.68 -26.91
CA THR A 299 8.63 -3.12 -28.26
C THR A 299 7.35 -3.92 -28.26
N THR A 300 7.01 -4.58 -27.15
CA THR A 300 5.79 -5.37 -27.03
C THR A 300 5.20 -5.24 -25.62
N GLU A 301 3.92 -4.94 -25.53
CA GLU A 301 3.19 -4.76 -24.28
C GLU A 301 2.65 -6.08 -23.72
N PHE A 302 2.35 -6.06 -22.39
CA PHE A 302 1.69 -7.15 -21.70
C PHE A 302 0.27 -7.41 -22.23
N GLY A 303 -0.10 -8.67 -22.30
CA GLY A 303 -1.45 -9.11 -22.64
C GLY A 303 -1.79 -9.02 -24.12
N MET A 304 -0.86 -8.56 -24.97
CA MET A 304 -1.06 -8.43 -26.42
C MET A 304 -1.64 -9.71 -27.03
N ILE A 305 -2.69 -9.54 -27.85
CA ILE A 305 -3.34 -10.63 -28.60
C ILE A 305 -2.48 -10.91 -29.82
N ARG A 306 -1.95 -12.12 -29.93
CA ARG A 306 -1.03 -12.51 -31.00
C ARG A 306 -1.74 -13.32 -32.10
N TYR A 307 -1.54 -12.88 -33.32
CA TYR A 307 -1.86 -13.66 -34.51
C TYR A 307 -0.53 -14.11 -35.16
N VAL A 308 -0.33 -15.42 -35.27
CA VAL A 308 0.85 -16.00 -35.88
C VAL A 308 0.43 -16.59 -37.24
N ASN A 309 0.98 -16.08 -38.32
CA ASN A 309 0.60 -16.48 -39.70
C ASN A 309 -0.92 -16.45 -39.90
N ASP A 310 -1.55 -15.32 -39.49
CA ASP A 310 -3.00 -15.04 -39.53
C ASP A 310 -3.89 -15.95 -38.64
N GLN A 311 -3.30 -16.77 -37.78
CA GLN A 311 -4.04 -17.56 -36.80
C GLN A 311 -3.87 -17.00 -35.40
N GLU A 312 -4.99 -16.81 -34.69
CA GLU A 312 -4.98 -16.34 -33.29
C GLU A 312 -4.27 -17.37 -32.40
N SER A 313 -3.22 -16.91 -31.70
CA SER A 313 -2.51 -17.75 -30.76
C SER A 313 -3.38 -18.04 -29.53
N SER A 314 -3.30 -19.26 -29.01
CA SER A 314 -3.96 -19.65 -27.77
C SER A 314 -3.39 -18.90 -26.54
N SER A 315 -2.19 -18.34 -26.66
CA SER A 315 -1.54 -17.55 -25.59
C SER A 315 -1.41 -16.08 -26.00
N ARG A 316 -1.49 -15.18 -25.01
CA ARG A 316 -1.15 -13.78 -25.17
C ARG A 316 0.27 -13.52 -24.70
N HIS A 317 0.79 -12.33 -24.96
CA HIS A 317 2.10 -11.91 -24.44
C HIS A 317 2.08 -11.86 -22.90
N SER A 318 2.95 -12.64 -22.26
CA SER A 318 2.92 -12.82 -20.79
C SER A 318 3.63 -11.74 -20.01
N GLY A 319 4.31 -10.81 -20.68
CA GLY A 319 5.13 -9.76 -20.09
C GLY A 319 5.26 -8.55 -20.99
N ILE A 320 6.36 -7.85 -20.87
CA ILE A 320 6.80 -6.77 -21.78
C ILE A 320 8.12 -7.17 -22.43
N ASP A 321 8.32 -6.75 -23.69
CA ASP A 321 9.61 -6.92 -24.38
C ASP A 321 10.35 -5.59 -24.37
N ILE A 322 11.60 -5.60 -23.88
CA ILE A 322 12.48 -4.44 -23.73
C ILE A 322 13.67 -4.63 -24.66
N ALA A 323 13.69 -3.93 -25.79
CA ALA A 323 14.81 -3.96 -26.73
C ALA A 323 16.03 -3.26 -26.14
N ALA A 324 17.17 -3.93 -26.17
CA ALA A 324 18.46 -3.41 -25.74
C ALA A 324 19.59 -4.15 -26.44
N ASP A 325 20.78 -3.54 -26.48
CA ASP A 325 21.95 -4.15 -27.13
C ASP A 325 22.31 -5.49 -26.46
N GLU A 326 22.69 -6.48 -27.29
CA GLU A 326 23.17 -7.77 -26.79
C GLU A 326 24.35 -7.58 -25.83
N GLY A 327 24.31 -8.28 -24.68
CA GLY A 327 25.33 -8.16 -23.65
C GLY A 327 25.04 -7.05 -22.62
N THR A 328 23.98 -6.25 -22.78
CA THR A 328 23.56 -5.28 -21.76
C THR A 328 23.21 -6.03 -20.45
N PRO A 329 23.72 -5.59 -19.28
CA PRO A 329 23.42 -6.23 -18.01
C PRO A 329 21.94 -6.18 -17.68
N ILE A 330 21.38 -7.33 -17.22
CA ILE A 330 20.03 -7.46 -16.68
C ILE A 330 20.16 -7.59 -15.17
N VAL A 331 19.35 -6.81 -14.43
CA VAL A 331 19.36 -6.81 -12.98
C VAL A 331 18.11 -7.45 -12.38
N ALA A 332 18.24 -8.02 -11.18
CA ALA A 332 17.11 -8.43 -10.36
C ALA A 332 16.27 -7.20 -9.99
N THR A 333 14.98 -7.22 -10.31
CA THR A 333 14.07 -6.08 -10.09
C THR A 333 13.83 -5.80 -8.61
N ASN A 334 13.96 -6.82 -7.75
CA ASN A 334 13.93 -6.69 -6.29
C ASN A 334 14.60 -7.91 -5.64
N ASN A 335 14.69 -7.92 -4.30
CA ASN A 335 15.22 -9.04 -3.54
C ASN A 335 14.40 -10.31 -3.78
N GLY A 336 15.06 -11.47 -3.80
CA GLY A 336 14.36 -12.73 -3.96
C GLY A 336 15.30 -13.93 -4.07
N ARG A 337 14.71 -15.10 -4.25
CA ARG A 337 15.41 -16.36 -4.42
C ARG A 337 15.29 -16.84 -5.86
N VAL A 338 16.42 -17.13 -6.51
CA VAL A 338 16.44 -17.73 -7.84
C VAL A 338 15.88 -19.16 -7.78
N VAL A 339 14.77 -19.39 -8.47
CA VAL A 339 14.08 -20.70 -8.49
C VAL A 339 14.21 -21.43 -9.82
N LEU A 340 14.64 -20.73 -10.88
CA LEU A 340 15.04 -21.28 -12.16
C LEU A 340 16.18 -20.46 -12.74
N ALA A 341 17.21 -21.12 -13.29
CA ALA A 341 18.30 -20.52 -14.06
C ALA A 341 18.85 -21.58 -15.03
N GLN A 342 18.30 -21.62 -16.25
CA GLN A 342 18.70 -22.60 -17.27
C GLN A 342 18.30 -22.19 -18.68
N PHE A 343 18.87 -22.84 -19.68
CA PHE A 343 18.44 -22.73 -21.08
C PHE A 343 17.19 -23.58 -21.31
N LEU A 344 16.21 -23.01 -22.03
CA LEU A 344 15.00 -23.68 -22.53
C LEU A 344 14.83 -23.37 -24.01
N GLN A 345 14.35 -24.33 -24.79
CA GLN A 345 14.29 -24.21 -26.24
C GLN A 345 13.42 -23.00 -26.69
N MET A 346 12.30 -22.77 -26.04
CA MET A 346 11.41 -21.64 -26.38
C MET A 346 11.89 -20.29 -25.84
N THR A 347 12.32 -20.24 -24.60
CA THR A 347 12.57 -18.98 -23.87
C THR A 347 14.06 -18.63 -23.77
N GLY A 348 14.93 -19.49 -24.34
CA GLY A 348 16.37 -19.30 -24.28
C GLY A 348 16.88 -19.41 -22.83
N ASN A 349 17.97 -18.73 -22.52
CA ASN A 349 18.44 -18.63 -21.15
C ASN A 349 17.39 -17.88 -20.33
N THR A 350 16.93 -18.54 -19.29
CA THR A 350 15.76 -18.16 -18.49
C THR A 350 16.13 -18.07 -17.03
N VAL A 351 15.74 -16.99 -16.37
CA VAL A 351 15.79 -16.82 -14.91
C VAL A 351 14.40 -16.60 -14.37
N VAL A 352 14.08 -17.22 -13.22
CA VAL A 352 12.88 -16.96 -12.43
C VAL A 352 13.32 -16.66 -11.00
N ILE A 353 12.88 -15.53 -10.47
CA ILE A 353 13.11 -15.11 -9.09
C ILE A 353 11.77 -15.15 -8.34
N GLU A 354 11.72 -15.89 -7.25
CA GLU A 354 10.64 -15.88 -6.26
C GLU A 354 10.89 -14.76 -5.26
N HIS A 355 9.91 -13.86 -5.16
CA HIS A 355 9.96 -12.69 -4.26
C HIS A 355 9.23 -12.90 -2.93
N GLY A 356 8.63 -14.07 -2.74
CA GLY A 356 7.78 -14.41 -1.61
C GLY A 356 6.29 -14.26 -1.94
N TYR A 357 5.47 -14.99 -1.20
CA TYR A 357 4.00 -15.03 -1.34
C TYR A 357 3.54 -15.45 -2.73
N GLY A 358 4.38 -16.18 -3.47
CA GLY A 358 4.13 -16.61 -4.84
C GLY A 358 4.37 -15.55 -5.91
N LEU A 359 4.82 -14.34 -5.55
CA LEU A 359 5.18 -13.29 -6.49
C LEU A 359 6.50 -13.59 -7.17
N LYS A 360 6.54 -13.51 -8.50
CA LYS A 360 7.72 -13.86 -9.31
C LYS A 360 8.01 -12.83 -10.37
N SER A 361 9.31 -12.61 -10.62
CA SER A 361 9.81 -11.99 -11.83
C SER A 361 10.50 -13.01 -12.71
N ILE A 362 10.30 -12.91 -14.02
CA ILE A 362 10.73 -13.90 -15.01
C ILE A 362 11.42 -13.19 -16.18
N TYR A 363 12.59 -13.70 -16.55
CA TYR A 363 13.51 -13.09 -17.51
C TYR A 363 13.85 -14.11 -18.60
N TYR A 364 13.58 -13.80 -19.89
CA TYR A 364 13.84 -14.69 -21.03
C TYR A 364 14.83 -14.09 -22.02
N HIS A 365 15.26 -14.91 -22.97
CA HIS A 365 16.08 -14.60 -24.15
C HIS A 365 17.49 -14.11 -23.81
N MET A 366 17.97 -14.35 -22.60
CA MET A 366 19.27 -13.88 -22.14
C MET A 366 20.41 -14.55 -22.93
N SER A 367 21.54 -13.86 -23.14
CA SER A 367 22.76 -14.43 -23.74
C SER A 367 23.59 -15.20 -22.71
N GLU A 368 23.58 -14.77 -21.46
CA GLU A 368 24.37 -15.30 -20.36
C GLU A 368 23.56 -15.30 -19.05
N LEU A 369 23.81 -16.29 -18.19
CA LEU A 369 23.24 -16.40 -16.85
C LEU A 369 24.36 -16.17 -15.82
N ASP A 370 24.22 -15.13 -14.98
CA ASP A 370 25.19 -14.79 -13.93
C ASP A 370 24.72 -15.26 -12.51
N CYS A 371 23.64 -16.03 -12.45
CA CYS A 371 23.08 -16.60 -11.24
C CYS A 371 22.70 -18.07 -11.43
N LYS A 372 22.43 -18.76 -10.32
CA LYS A 372 22.01 -20.17 -10.32
C LYS A 372 20.87 -20.41 -9.34
N VAL A 373 20.17 -21.50 -9.51
CA VAL A 373 19.08 -21.93 -8.62
C VAL A 373 19.56 -22.00 -7.17
N GLY A 374 18.80 -21.39 -6.26
CA GLY A 374 19.08 -21.30 -4.85
C GLY A 374 19.81 -20.03 -4.40
N ASP A 375 20.35 -19.23 -5.33
CA ASP A 375 20.98 -17.97 -4.98
C ASP A 375 19.93 -16.98 -4.43
N MET A 376 20.30 -16.28 -3.35
CA MET A 376 19.56 -15.11 -2.86
C MET A 376 20.13 -13.88 -3.55
N VAL A 377 19.34 -13.23 -4.37
CA VAL A 377 19.72 -12.00 -5.08
C VAL A 377 19.12 -10.77 -4.39
N LYS A 378 19.85 -9.68 -4.47
CA LYS A 378 19.39 -8.37 -4.00
C LYS A 378 18.90 -7.54 -5.19
N LYS A 379 18.01 -6.61 -4.89
CA LYS A 379 17.59 -5.56 -5.82
C LYS A 379 18.79 -4.89 -6.49
N GLY A 380 18.86 -4.98 -7.83
CA GLY A 380 19.96 -4.41 -8.61
C GLY A 380 21.16 -5.33 -8.86
N ASP A 381 21.20 -6.55 -8.28
CA ASP A 381 22.23 -7.52 -8.60
C ASP A 381 22.13 -7.95 -10.08
N VAL A 382 23.26 -8.01 -10.79
CA VAL A 382 23.30 -8.52 -12.17
C VAL A 382 23.02 -10.02 -12.14
N ILE A 383 22.02 -10.45 -12.91
CA ILE A 383 21.58 -11.85 -13.00
C ILE A 383 21.89 -12.48 -14.37
N GLY A 384 22.34 -11.67 -15.32
CA GLY A 384 22.72 -12.09 -16.67
C GLY A 384 22.72 -10.94 -17.65
N LYS A 385 22.67 -11.24 -18.93
CA LYS A 385 22.80 -10.25 -20.02
C LYS A 385 21.73 -10.43 -21.08
N VAL A 386 21.33 -9.31 -21.71
CA VAL A 386 20.43 -9.29 -22.87
C VAL A 386 20.99 -10.14 -23.97
N GLY A 387 20.14 -10.89 -24.61
CA GLY A 387 20.47 -11.74 -25.76
C GLY A 387 19.32 -11.88 -26.73
N SER A 388 19.40 -12.92 -27.57
CA SER A 388 18.37 -13.29 -28.53
C SER A 388 18.26 -14.83 -28.59
N THR A 389 18.40 -15.51 -27.46
CA THR A 389 18.34 -16.98 -27.39
C THR A 389 16.89 -17.47 -27.29
N GLY A 390 16.65 -18.70 -27.74
CA GLY A 390 15.30 -19.26 -27.83
C GLY A 390 14.49 -18.70 -29.00
N PHE A 391 13.17 -18.58 -28.84
CA PHE A 391 12.29 -17.98 -29.84
C PHE A 391 12.33 -16.45 -29.76
N SER A 392 13.25 -15.83 -30.47
CA SER A 392 13.51 -14.40 -30.49
C SER A 392 13.85 -13.93 -31.91
N THR A 393 13.39 -12.71 -32.25
CA THR A 393 13.66 -12.07 -33.56
C THR A 393 14.83 -11.09 -33.52
N GLY A 394 15.39 -10.81 -32.36
CA GLY A 394 16.48 -9.86 -32.16
C GLY A 394 16.79 -9.63 -30.69
N PRO A 395 17.87 -8.90 -30.34
CA PRO A 395 18.27 -8.68 -28.98
C PRO A 395 17.20 -7.94 -28.17
N HIS A 396 16.67 -8.58 -27.14
CA HIS A 396 15.70 -7.98 -26.17
C HIS A 396 15.65 -8.81 -24.90
N LEU A 397 15.13 -8.22 -23.83
CA LEU A 397 14.67 -8.92 -22.65
C LEU A 397 13.16 -9.07 -22.72
N HIS A 398 12.63 -10.30 -22.67
CA HIS A 398 11.24 -10.51 -22.28
C HIS A 398 11.15 -10.55 -20.76
N PHE A 399 10.40 -9.61 -20.16
CA PHE A 399 10.21 -9.48 -18.73
C PHE A 399 8.76 -9.71 -18.33
N SER A 400 8.52 -10.64 -17.42
CA SER A 400 7.17 -10.97 -16.95
C SER A 400 7.10 -10.93 -15.42
N MET A 401 5.89 -10.65 -14.92
CA MET A 401 5.53 -10.83 -13.51
C MET A 401 4.41 -11.87 -13.39
N ALA A 402 4.40 -12.62 -12.29
CA ALA A 402 3.36 -13.62 -12.03
C ALA A 402 3.12 -13.79 -10.54
N VAL A 403 1.90 -14.20 -10.17
CA VAL A 403 1.62 -14.80 -8.86
C VAL A 403 1.30 -16.27 -9.10
N ASN A 404 2.13 -17.15 -8.55
CA ASN A 404 2.12 -18.58 -8.84
C ASN A 404 2.13 -18.86 -10.36
N THR A 405 1.01 -19.35 -10.92
CA THR A 405 0.87 -19.68 -12.34
C THR A 405 0.19 -18.60 -13.17
N VAL A 406 -0.28 -17.51 -12.57
CA VAL A 406 -1.07 -16.48 -13.22
C VAL A 406 -0.19 -15.28 -13.56
N TRP A 407 -0.10 -14.97 -14.84
CA TRP A 407 0.61 -13.80 -15.35
C TRP A 407 -0.11 -12.50 -14.97
N ILE A 408 0.64 -11.52 -14.50
CA ILE A 408 0.15 -10.20 -14.12
C ILE A 408 0.96 -9.11 -14.83
N ASN A 409 0.34 -7.95 -14.97
CA ASN A 409 0.90 -6.81 -15.65
C ASN A 409 2.14 -6.26 -14.93
N PRO A 410 3.33 -6.28 -15.54
CA PRO A 410 4.55 -5.77 -14.92
C PRO A 410 4.49 -4.29 -14.52
N TRP A 411 3.69 -3.48 -15.23
CA TRP A 411 3.53 -2.06 -14.96
C TRP A 411 2.94 -1.72 -13.57
N GLN A 412 2.36 -2.71 -12.88
CA GLN A 412 1.96 -2.51 -11.48
C GLN A 412 3.14 -2.47 -10.49
N PHE A 413 4.33 -2.90 -10.90
CA PHE A 413 5.48 -3.06 -10.03
C PHE A 413 6.62 -2.12 -10.39
N ILE A 414 6.80 -1.81 -11.67
CA ILE A 414 7.85 -0.92 -12.17
C ILE A 414 7.22 0.42 -12.58
N ASP A 415 7.93 1.51 -12.28
CA ASP A 415 7.44 2.87 -12.54
C ASP A 415 7.36 3.14 -14.05
N GLU A 416 6.15 3.27 -14.59
CA GLU A 416 5.90 3.59 -15.99
C GLU A 416 6.43 4.98 -16.39
N SER A 417 6.56 5.91 -15.43
CA SER A 417 7.10 7.25 -15.71
C SER A 417 8.56 7.24 -16.16
N LEU A 418 9.30 6.17 -15.86
CA LEU A 418 10.68 5.96 -16.32
C LEU A 418 10.77 5.39 -17.75
N ARG A 419 9.64 5.15 -18.41
CA ARG A 419 9.57 4.60 -19.76
C ARG A 419 10.25 5.49 -20.79
N ASP A 420 10.12 6.82 -20.66
CA ASP A 420 10.68 7.79 -21.59
C ASP A 420 12.16 8.14 -21.29
N ASP A 421 12.67 7.74 -20.12
CA ASP A 421 14.04 7.95 -19.67
C ASP A 421 14.95 6.73 -19.86
N ALA A 422 14.42 5.64 -20.41
CA ALA A 422 15.10 4.35 -20.58
C ALA A 422 15.97 4.24 -21.85
#